data_a2054bf44b3cff2b6512d5d1b4940b3c
#
_entry.id   a2054bf44b3cff2b6512d5d1b4940b3c
#
_cell.length_a   1.000
_cell.length_b   1.000
_cell.length_c   1.000
_cell.angle_alpha   90.00
_cell.angle_beta   90.00
_cell.angle_gamma   90.00
#
_symmetry.space_group_name_H-M   'P 1'
#
loop_
_entity.id
_entity.type
_entity.pdbx_description
1 polymer ?
#
loop_
_entity_poly.entity_id
_entity_poly.type
_entity_poly.pdbx_seq_one_letter_code
_entity_poly.pdbx_strand_id
1 'polypeptide(L)'
;ILTHANPDGDTVGSGFGLCYVLRKMGKNANVFCSDPLPKRYGFMYEGYIPQKFSPDKIIAVDVADPKLLGSALQQYAEYVDLCIDHHVSNVNYAKMTLVEPDAAAACQVIFKLIESQKLTEPDKLIATCLYTGISTDSGCFKFSCTTPETHMAAARLLEYGFDAAWINRRMFDWKSRSRIKVEQH
;
A
#
# COMPACT_ATOMS: atom_id res chain seq x y z
N ILE A 1 -3.10 4.53 10.48
CA ILE A 1 -3.45 3.81 9.24
C ILE A 1 -3.46 2.33 9.59
N LEU A 2 -4.55 1.64 9.27
CA LEU A 2 -4.71 0.20 9.46
C LEU A 2 -4.56 -0.50 8.11
N THR A 3 -3.92 -1.67 8.13
CA THR A 3 -3.71 -2.52 6.96
C THR A 3 -4.21 -3.93 7.25
N HIS A 4 -4.41 -4.77 6.22
CA HIS A 4 -4.84 -6.15 6.45
C HIS A 4 -3.73 -7.03 7.03
N ALA A 5 -4.12 -8.09 7.73
CA ALA A 5 -3.24 -9.18 8.13
C ALA A 5 -2.67 -9.91 6.89
N ASN A 6 -1.54 -10.61 7.06
CA ASN A 6 -0.77 -11.21 5.96
C ASN A 6 -0.36 -10.18 4.88
N PRO A 7 0.34 -9.09 5.27
CA PRO A 7 0.57 -7.95 4.40
C PRO A 7 1.40 -8.32 3.17
N ASP A 8 0.93 -7.91 2.01
CA ASP A 8 1.60 -8.01 0.73
C ASP A 8 2.26 -6.68 0.29
N GLY A 9 2.59 -6.57 -0.98
CA GLY A 9 3.28 -5.38 -1.49
C GLY A 9 2.38 -4.16 -1.59
N ASP A 10 1.10 -4.34 -1.92
CA ASP A 10 0.15 -3.22 -1.98
C ASP A 10 -0.24 -2.75 -0.58
N THR A 11 -0.50 -3.67 0.32
CA THR A 11 -0.78 -3.38 1.73
C THR A 11 0.33 -2.58 2.40
N VAL A 12 1.59 -3.01 2.23
CA VAL A 12 2.75 -2.30 2.81
C VAL A 12 2.99 -0.99 2.09
N GLY A 13 2.89 -0.99 0.75
CA GLY A 13 3.08 0.19 -0.09
C GLY A 13 2.06 1.28 0.17
N SER A 14 0.77 0.93 0.23
CA SER A 14 -0.33 1.86 0.50
C SER A 14 -0.27 2.42 1.93
N GLY A 15 -0.03 1.55 2.92
CA GLY A 15 0.10 1.93 4.32
C GLY A 15 1.22 2.93 4.57
N PHE A 16 2.45 2.60 4.14
CA PHE A 16 3.61 3.46 4.35
C PHE A 16 3.61 4.66 3.39
N GLY A 17 3.21 4.48 2.12
CA GLY A 17 3.07 5.58 1.17
C GLY A 17 2.16 6.68 1.69
N LEU A 18 0.95 6.32 2.14
CA LEU A 18 0.01 7.29 2.73
C LEU A 18 0.55 7.88 4.04
N CYS A 19 1.21 7.08 4.87
CA CYS A 19 1.82 7.56 6.11
C CYS A 19 2.85 8.67 5.85
N TYR A 20 3.74 8.46 4.88
CA TYR A 20 4.75 9.46 4.53
C TYR A 20 4.14 10.70 3.87
N VAL A 21 3.09 10.56 3.05
CA VAL A 21 2.32 11.69 2.51
C VAL A 21 1.77 12.54 3.65
N LEU A 22 1.06 11.93 4.61
CA LEU A 22 0.48 12.64 5.74
C LEU A 22 1.55 13.32 6.59
N ARG A 23 2.67 12.65 6.86
CA ARG A 23 3.79 13.23 7.60
C ARG A 23 4.41 14.42 6.85
N LYS A 24 4.56 14.34 5.55
CA LYS A 24 5.06 15.45 4.70
C LYS A 24 4.11 16.65 4.71
N MET A 25 2.81 16.42 4.88
CA MET A 25 1.80 17.44 5.10
C MET A 25 1.78 17.98 6.55
N GLY A 26 2.73 17.59 7.40
CA GLY A 26 2.82 18.03 8.81
C GLY A 26 1.83 17.32 9.75
N LYS A 27 1.23 16.20 9.34
CA LYS A 27 0.35 15.40 10.21
C LYS A 27 1.13 14.33 10.93
N ASN A 28 0.66 13.94 12.13
CA ASN A 28 1.14 12.73 12.79
C ASN A 28 0.43 11.52 12.19
N ALA A 29 1.20 10.52 11.78
CA ALA A 29 0.64 9.30 11.20
C ALA A 29 1.48 8.08 11.55
N ASN A 30 0.82 6.96 11.82
CA ASN A 30 1.44 5.65 12.04
C ASN A 30 0.74 4.58 11.22
N VAL A 31 1.48 3.53 10.88
CA VAL A 31 0.96 2.32 10.23
C VAL A 31 0.89 1.19 11.24
N PHE A 32 -0.22 0.46 11.24
CA PHE A 32 -0.46 -0.71 12.07
C PHE A 32 -0.92 -1.88 11.20
N CYS A 33 -0.29 -3.02 11.40
CA CYS A 33 -0.66 -4.32 10.85
C CYS A 33 -0.72 -5.34 11.98
N SER A 34 -1.67 -6.26 11.95
CA SER A 34 -1.77 -7.33 12.95
C SER A 34 -0.61 -8.31 12.86
N ASP A 35 -0.10 -8.54 11.65
CA ASP A 35 0.99 -9.47 11.43
C ASP A 35 2.34 -8.76 11.26
N PRO A 36 3.45 -9.47 11.50
CA PRO A 36 4.79 -8.94 11.23
C PRO A 36 4.97 -8.58 9.76
N LEU A 37 5.52 -7.40 9.50
CA LEU A 37 5.80 -6.95 8.13
C LEU A 37 6.89 -7.83 7.50
N PRO A 38 6.68 -8.37 6.27
CA PRO A 38 7.65 -9.23 5.61
C PRO A 38 8.95 -8.49 5.28
N LYS A 39 10.08 -9.06 5.67
CA LYS A 39 11.43 -8.47 5.47
C LYS A 39 11.75 -8.08 4.02
N ARG A 40 11.11 -8.73 3.04
CA ARG A 40 11.32 -8.41 1.61
C ARG A 40 10.87 -6.99 1.27
N TYR A 41 9.93 -6.42 2.03
CA TYR A 41 9.42 -5.06 1.88
C TYR A 41 10.14 -4.04 2.77
N GLY A 42 11.16 -4.46 3.53
CA GLY A 42 11.86 -3.63 4.50
C GLY A 42 12.35 -2.29 3.95
N PHE A 43 12.71 -2.22 2.67
CA PHE A 43 13.16 -0.99 2.01
C PHE A 43 12.08 0.13 1.95
N MET A 44 10.80 -0.20 2.14
CA MET A 44 9.71 0.77 2.20
C MET A 44 9.54 1.40 3.59
N TYR A 45 10.04 0.75 4.64
CA TYR A 45 9.90 1.22 6.01
C TYR A 45 11.23 1.23 6.80
N GLU A 46 12.36 1.12 6.11
CA GLU A 46 13.67 1.27 6.75
C GLU A 46 13.79 2.68 7.37
N GLY A 47 14.20 2.72 8.64
CA GLY A 47 14.27 3.98 9.39
C GLY A 47 12.91 4.56 9.84
N TYR A 48 11.80 3.84 9.63
CA TYR A 48 10.50 4.27 10.14
C TYR A 48 10.48 4.23 11.67
N ILE A 49 10.11 5.36 12.27
CA ILE A 49 9.93 5.50 13.72
C ILE A 49 8.48 5.87 13.98
N PRO A 50 7.75 5.06 14.78
CA PRO A 50 6.40 5.42 15.21
C PRO A 50 6.38 6.72 16.03
N GLN A 51 5.40 7.57 15.75
CA GLN A 51 5.18 8.82 16.48
C GLN A 51 4.26 8.56 17.69
N LYS A 52 4.43 9.35 18.76
CA LYS A 52 3.56 9.28 19.95
C LYS A 52 2.47 10.35 19.84
N PHE A 53 1.23 9.93 19.65
CA PHE A 53 0.05 10.81 19.63
C PHE A 53 -1.23 10.01 19.88
N SER A 54 -2.31 10.70 20.23
CA SER A 54 -3.66 10.13 20.22
C SER A 54 -4.27 10.34 18.85
N PRO A 55 -4.74 9.29 18.16
CA PRO A 55 -5.29 9.43 16.82
C PRO A 55 -6.67 10.11 16.84
N ASP A 56 -6.85 11.11 15.98
CA ASP A 56 -8.16 11.73 15.71
C ASP A 56 -8.92 10.99 14.61
N LYS A 57 -8.20 10.32 13.73
CA LYS A 57 -8.73 9.61 12.57
C LYS A 57 -8.09 8.26 12.39
N ILE A 58 -8.90 7.30 11.99
CA ILE A 58 -8.49 5.94 11.62
C ILE A 58 -8.77 5.75 10.14
N ILE A 59 -7.72 5.45 9.37
CA ILE A 59 -7.81 5.19 7.93
C ILE A 59 -7.42 3.72 7.71
N ALA A 60 -8.26 2.97 7.01
CA ALA A 60 -7.90 1.65 6.51
C ALA A 60 -7.49 1.76 5.04
N VAL A 61 -6.44 1.06 4.65
CA VAL A 61 -5.99 0.98 3.25
C VAL A 61 -5.86 -0.47 2.84
N ASP A 62 -6.35 -0.79 1.64
CA ASP A 62 -6.28 -2.13 1.08
C ASP A 62 -6.97 -3.19 1.98
N VAL A 63 -8.14 -2.84 2.52
CA VAL A 63 -8.91 -3.70 3.43
C VAL A 63 -10.36 -3.76 2.97
N ALA A 64 -10.71 -4.78 2.22
CA ALA A 64 -12.05 -4.95 1.64
C ALA A 64 -13.12 -5.34 2.67
N ASP A 65 -12.75 -6.06 3.71
CA ASP A 65 -13.63 -6.51 4.81
C ASP A 65 -12.88 -6.27 6.14
N PRO A 66 -13.53 -5.70 7.17
CA PRO A 66 -12.90 -5.47 8.46
C PRO A 66 -12.34 -6.76 9.11
N LYS A 67 -12.83 -7.94 8.75
CA LYS A 67 -12.28 -9.23 9.20
C LYS A 67 -10.81 -9.42 8.78
N LEU A 68 -10.40 -8.76 7.70
CA LEU A 68 -9.02 -8.82 7.19
C LEU A 68 -8.03 -8.04 8.06
N LEU A 69 -8.48 -7.19 8.97
CA LEU A 69 -7.61 -6.45 9.90
C LEU A 69 -6.83 -7.38 10.85
N GLY A 70 -7.30 -8.62 11.03
CA GLY A 70 -6.69 -9.57 11.97
C GLY A 70 -7.02 -9.25 13.43
N SER A 71 -6.73 -10.19 14.32
CA SER A 71 -7.20 -10.17 15.71
C SER A 71 -6.74 -8.95 16.51
N ALA A 72 -5.50 -8.47 16.28
CA ALA A 72 -4.95 -7.34 17.04
C ALA A 72 -5.63 -6.00 16.67
N LEU A 73 -6.11 -5.84 15.44
CA LEU A 73 -6.70 -4.59 14.95
C LEU A 73 -8.22 -4.65 14.82
N GLN A 74 -8.85 -5.82 14.98
CA GLN A 74 -10.30 -6.01 14.86
C GLN A 74 -11.11 -5.07 15.73
N GLN A 75 -10.61 -4.72 16.92
CA GLN A 75 -11.26 -3.79 17.84
C GLN A 75 -11.44 -2.36 17.28
N TYR A 76 -10.70 -1.99 16.23
CA TYR A 76 -10.77 -0.69 15.59
C TYR A 76 -11.72 -0.66 14.38
N ALA A 77 -12.27 -1.80 13.97
CA ALA A 77 -13.08 -1.93 12.76
C ALA A 77 -14.26 -0.93 12.69
N GLU A 78 -14.97 -0.77 13.80
CA GLU A 78 -16.13 0.14 13.89
C GLU A 78 -15.76 1.62 13.96
N TYR A 79 -14.48 1.93 14.17
CA TYR A 79 -13.96 3.29 14.30
C TYR A 79 -13.26 3.80 13.03
N VAL A 80 -13.24 3.01 11.96
CA VAL A 80 -12.61 3.41 10.70
C VAL A 80 -13.37 4.58 10.10
N ASP A 81 -12.70 5.74 10.01
CA ASP A 81 -13.28 6.94 9.43
C ASP A 81 -13.25 6.92 7.90
N LEU A 82 -12.18 6.38 7.30
CA LEU A 82 -12.00 6.31 5.86
C LEU A 82 -11.39 4.95 5.46
N CYS A 83 -11.96 4.30 4.47
CA CYS A 83 -11.35 3.17 3.79
C CYS A 83 -10.94 3.59 2.37
N ILE A 84 -9.70 3.33 1.98
CA ILE A 84 -9.19 3.51 0.61
C ILE A 84 -8.85 2.12 0.08
N ASP A 85 -9.50 1.71 -1.00
CA ASP A 85 -9.42 0.35 -1.50
C ASP A 85 -9.63 0.27 -3.02
N HIS A 86 -9.33 -0.86 -3.63
CA HIS A 86 -9.58 -1.15 -5.03
C HIS A 86 -10.38 -2.45 -5.24
N HIS A 87 -10.68 -3.19 -4.19
CA HIS A 87 -11.38 -4.46 -4.30
C HIS A 87 -12.87 -4.29 -4.58
N VAL A 88 -13.39 -4.92 -5.64
CA VAL A 88 -14.82 -5.01 -5.97
C VAL A 88 -15.63 -5.58 -4.80
N SER A 89 -15.02 -6.45 -4.00
CA SER A 89 -15.64 -7.12 -2.85
C SER A 89 -15.71 -6.26 -1.58
N ASN A 90 -15.31 -4.98 -1.63
CA ASN A 90 -15.35 -4.10 -0.46
C ASN A 90 -16.77 -3.98 0.10
N VAL A 91 -16.91 -4.22 1.40
CA VAL A 91 -18.21 -4.24 2.09
C VAL A 91 -18.65 -2.86 2.62
N ASN A 92 -17.93 -1.79 2.31
CA ASN A 92 -18.25 -0.40 2.68
C ASN A 92 -18.45 -0.19 4.19
N TYR A 93 -17.57 -0.74 5.00
CA TYR A 93 -17.71 -0.75 6.47
C TYR A 93 -17.28 0.54 7.16
N ALA A 94 -16.48 1.38 6.50
CA ALA A 94 -15.99 2.64 7.06
C ALA A 94 -17.04 3.75 6.99
N LYS A 95 -16.88 4.81 7.78
CA LYS A 95 -17.75 6.00 7.72
C LYS A 95 -17.73 6.66 6.34
N MET A 96 -16.57 6.66 5.69
CA MET A 96 -16.37 7.04 4.28
C MET A 96 -15.56 5.95 3.59
N THR A 97 -15.90 5.66 2.35
CA THR A 97 -15.21 4.65 1.55
C THR A 97 -14.89 5.20 0.18
N LEU A 98 -13.63 5.12 -0.22
CA LEU A 98 -13.14 5.40 -1.55
C LEU A 98 -12.66 4.08 -2.16
N VAL A 99 -13.47 3.51 -3.04
CA VAL A 99 -13.15 2.28 -3.78
C VAL A 99 -13.07 2.58 -5.26
N GLU A 100 -11.96 2.22 -5.88
CA GLU A 100 -11.76 2.31 -7.33
C GLU A 100 -11.47 0.92 -7.92
N PRO A 101 -12.49 0.15 -8.31
CA PRO A 101 -12.33 -1.23 -8.77
C PRO A 101 -11.52 -1.38 -10.06
N ASP A 102 -11.41 -0.33 -10.85
CA ASP A 102 -10.59 -0.32 -12.09
C ASP A 102 -9.11 -0.01 -11.81
N ALA A 103 -8.76 0.35 -10.58
CA ALA A 103 -7.38 0.52 -10.18
C ALA A 103 -6.71 -0.84 -9.95
N ALA A 104 -5.47 -0.98 -10.38
CA ALA A 104 -4.72 -2.22 -10.21
C ALA A 104 -4.29 -2.47 -8.74
N ALA A 105 -4.36 -1.44 -7.87
CA ALA A 105 -3.85 -1.48 -6.51
C ALA A 105 -4.42 -0.32 -5.68
N ALA A 106 -4.53 -0.45 -4.37
CA ALA A 106 -4.84 0.67 -3.47
C ALA A 106 -3.76 1.77 -3.54
N CYS A 107 -2.51 1.40 -3.81
CA CYS A 107 -1.43 2.35 -4.10
C CYS A 107 -1.73 3.25 -5.30
N GLN A 108 -2.37 2.73 -6.35
CA GLN A 108 -2.79 3.54 -7.51
C GLN A 108 -3.88 4.53 -7.12
N VAL A 109 -4.85 4.13 -6.30
CA VAL A 109 -5.91 5.00 -5.78
C VAL A 109 -5.31 6.14 -4.95
N ILE A 110 -4.37 5.82 -4.06
CA ILE A 110 -3.66 6.83 -3.24
C ILE A 110 -2.87 7.79 -4.12
N PHE A 111 -2.16 7.31 -5.14
CA PHE A 111 -1.41 8.17 -6.04
C PHE A 111 -2.33 9.14 -6.80
N LYS A 112 -3.44 8.65 -7.32
CA LYS A 112 -4.47 9.47 -7.97
C LYS A 112 -5.06 10.52 -7.01
N LEU A 113 -5.26 10.16 -5.74
CA LEU A 113 -5.72 11.10 -4.72
C LEU A 113 -4.69 12.19 -4.46
N ILE A 114 -3.40 11.85 -4.36
CA ILE A 114 -2.31 12.81 -4.19
C ILE A 114 -2.30 13.83 -5.32
N GLU A 115 -2.38 13.37 -6.57
CA GLU A 115 -2.35 14.24 -7.76
C GLU A 115 -3.61 15.10 -7.87
N SER A 116 -4.80 14.49 -7.79
CA SER A 116 -6.07 15.19 -8.01
C SER A 116 -6.35 16.25 -6.94
N GLN A 117 -5.98 15.98 -5.70
CA GLN A 117 -6.16 16.90 -4.57
C GLN A 117 -4.94 17.78 -4.30
N LYS A 118 -3.85 17.60 -5.06
CA LYS A 118 -2.58 18.33 -4.88
C LYS A 118 -2.09 18.30 -3.42
N LEU A 119 -2.15 17.13 -2.79
CA LEU A 119 -1.91 16.98 -1.36
C LEU A 119 -0.48 17.38 -0.98
N THR A 120 0.50 16.81 -1.67
CA THR A 120 1.93 17.12 -1.54
C THR A 120 2.67 16.53 -2.73
N GLU A 121 3.83 17.08 -3.08
CA GLU A 121 4.71 16.47 -4.07
C GLU A 121 5.34 15.20 -3.48
N PRO A 122 5.17 14.02 -4.08
CA PRO A 122 5.85 12.82 -3.61
C PRO A 122 7.38 12.99 -3.63
N ASP A 123 8.05 12.31 -2.72
CA ASP A 123 9.50 12.12 -2.79
C ASP A 123 9.82 10.69 -3.24
N LYS A 124 11.11 10.41 -3.36
CA LYS A 124 11.60 9.09 -3.77
C LYS A 124 11.06 7.95 -2.93
N LEU A 125 10.90 8.13 -1.61
CA LEU A 125 10.41 7.09 -0.70
C LEU A 125 8.92 6.83 -0.88
N ILE A 126 8.11 7.89 -0.97
CA ILE A 126 6.67 7.80 -1.27
C ILE A 126 6.47 7.10 -2.61
N ALA A 127 7.19 7.53 -3.65
CA ALA A 127 7.09 6.93 -4.97
C ALA A 127 7.52 5.45 -4.99
N THR A 128 8.58 5.10 -4.23
CA THR A 128 9.01 3.71 -4.04
C THR A 128 7.89 2.85 -3.44
N CYS A 129 7.23 3.32 -2.39
CA CYS A 129 6.13 2.61 -1.76
C CYS A 129 4.97 2.38 -2.73
N LEU A 130 4.49 3.45 -3.35
CA LEU A 130 3.32 3.38 -4.25
C LEU A 130 3.60 2.55 -5.51
N TYR A 131 4.78 2.70 -6.12
CA TYR A 131 5.16 1.88 -7.27
C TYR A 131 5.25 0.40 -6.91
N THR A 132 5.80 0.09 -5.73
CA THR A 132 5.93 -1.32 -5.30
C THR A 132 4.56 -1.98 -5.17
N GLY A 133 3.57 -1.31 -4.57
CA GLY A 133 2.20 -1.83 -4.49
C GLY A 133 1.59 -2.03 -5.88
N ILE A 134 1.65 -1.03 -6.75
CA ILE A 134 1.14 -1.15 -8.14
C ILE A 134 1.81 -2.32 -8.87
N SER A 135 3.13 -2.42 -8.78
CA SER A 135 3.88 -3.48 -9.48
C SER A 135 3.56 -4.88 -8.93
N THR A 136 3.44 -5.03 -7.60
CA THR A 136 3.17 -6.35 -7.01
C THR A 136 1.76 -6.82 -7.32
N ASP A 137 0.77 -5.96 -7.20
CA ASP A 137 -0.64 -6.31 -7.38
C ASP A 137 -1.03 -6.52 -8.85
N SER A 138 -0.37 -5.80 -9.75
CA SER A 138 -0.49 -6.03 -11.19
C SER A 138 0.35 -7.20 -11.72
N GLY A 139 1.06 -7.93 -10.85
CA GLY A 139 1.97 -9.01 -11.25
C GLY A 139 3.08 -8.54 -12.18
N CYS A 140 3.69 -7.41 -11.88
CA CYS A 140 4.62 -6.71 -12.77
C CYS A 140 3.95 -6.33 -14.11
N PHE A 141 2.76 -5.75 -14.03
CA PHE A 141 1.96 -5.27 -15.17
C PHE A 141 1.52 -6.38 -16.14
N LYS A 142 1.36 -7.61 -15.66
CA LYS A 142 0.96 -8.78 -16.47
C LYS A 142 -0.50 -9.17 -16.28
N PHE A 143 -1.13 -8.77 -15.16
CA PHE A 143 -2.49 -9.16 -14.86
C PHE A 143 -3.51 -8.28 -15.58
N SER A 144 -4.73 -8.77 -15.73
CA SER A 144 -5.82 -8.09 -16.43
C SER A 144 -6.29 -6.79 -15.77
N CYS A 145 -5.96 -6.57 -14.49
CA CYS A 145 -6.20 -5.30 -13.79
C CYS A 145 -5.26 -4.17 -14.26
N THR A 146 -4.24 -4.47 -15.10
CA THR A 146 -3.34 -3.47 -15.67
C THR A 146 -4.05 -2.69 -16.77
N THR A 147 -4.27 -1.41 -16.54
CA THR A 147 -4.93 -0.47 -17.47
C THR A 147 -3.93 0.57 -18.01
N PRO A 148 -4.29 1.38 -19.02
CA PRO A 148 -3.49 2.53 -19.41
C PRO A 148 -3.19 3.48 -18.25
N GLU A 149 -4.16 3.69 -17.35
CA GLU A 149 -4.02 4.51 -16.14
C GLU A 149 -2.99 3.94 -15.18
N THR A 150 -2.93 2.60 -15.06
CA THR A 150 -1.91 1.91 -14.26
C THR A 150 -0.50 2.19 -14.79
N HIS A 151 -0.31 2.12 -16.10
CA HIS A 151 0.96 2.45 -16.74
C HIS A 151 1.31 3.94 -16.62
N MET A 152 0.33 4.84 -16.76
CA MET A 152 0.55 6.27 -16.56
C MET A 152 0.95 6.60 -15.12
N ALA A 153 0.28 6.01 -14.13
CA ALA A 153 0.67 6.16 -12.73
C ALA A 153 2.09 5.67 -12.48
N ALA A 154 2.45 4.50 -13.00
CA ALA A 154 3.80 3.97 -12.89
C ALA A 154 4.85 4.88 -13.56
N ALA A 155 4.56 5.38 -14.76
CA ALA A 155 5.45 6.29 -15.49
C ALA A 155 5.73 7.58 -14.71
N ARG A 156 4.69 8.21 -14.14
CA ARG A 156 4.85 9.41 -13.31
C ARG A 156 5.62 9.13 -12.01
N LEU A 157 5.36 7.99 -11.37
CA LEU A 157 6.11 7.61 -10.19
C LEU A 157 7.60 7.43 -10.49
N LEU A 158 7.96 6.94 -11.68
CA LEU A 158 9.36 6.80 -12.10
C LEU A 158 10.13 8.14 -12.18
N GLU A 159 9.44 9.25 -12.39
CA GLU A 159 10.04 10.60 -12.42
C GLU A 159 10.71 10.97 -11.09
N TYR A 160 10.32 10.34 -9.97
CA TYR A 160 10.91 10.55 -8.65
C TYR A 160 12.24 9.80 -8.43
N GLY A 161 12.77 9.11 -9.44
CA GLY A 161 14.16 8.63 -9.50
C GLY A 161 14.52 7.47 -8.57
N PHE A 162 13.58 6.58 -8.25
CA PHE A 162 13.88 5.31 -7.59
C PHE A 162 14.29 4.22 -8.60
N ASP A 163 14.87 3.13 -8.13
CA ASP A 163 15.29 2.00 -8.99
C ASP A 163 14.15 0.97 -9.16
N ALA A 164 13.27 1.20 -10.14
CA ALA A 164 12.18 0.28 -10.45
C ALA A 164 12.66 -1.10 -10.90
N ALA A 165 13.79 -1.17 -11.60
CA ALA A 165 14.37 -2.43 -12.04
C ALA A 165 14.82 -3.27 -10.84
N TRP A 166 15.42 -2.64 -9.83
CA TRP A 166 15.79 -3.30 -8.59
C TRP A 166 14.55 -3.78 -7.83
N ILE A 167 13.50 -2.95 -7.72
CA ILE A 167 12.24 -3.33 -7.07
C ILE A 167 11.66 -4.57 -7.75
N ASN A 168 11.49 -4.54 -9.07
CA ASN A 168 10.88 -5.63 -9.81
C ASN A 168 11.70 -6.93 -9.69
N ARG A 169 13.03 -6.85 -9.81
CA ARG A 169 13.88 -8.03 -9.57
C ARG A 169 13.71 -8.58 -8.15
N ARG A 170 13.68 -7.70 -7.15
CA ARG A 170 13.52 -8.10 -5.75
C ARG A 170 12.17 -8.79 -5.50
N MET A 171 11.09 -8.29 -6.12
CA MET A 171 9.75 -8.81 -5.89
C MET A 171 9.47 -10.09 -6.69
N PHE A 172 9.98 -10.21 -7.91
CA PHE A 172 9.57 -11.27 -8.83
C PHE A 172 10.67 -12.29 -9.15
N ASP A 173 11.94 -11.88 -9.18
CA ASP A 173 13.02 -12.75 -9.62
C ASP A 173 13.79 -13.36 -8.44
N TRP A 174 13.88 -12.67 -7.30
CA TRP A 174 14.59 -13.19 -6.14
C TRP A 174 13.74 -14.23 -5.41
N LYS A 175 14.13 -15.48 -5.57
CA LYS A 175 13.51 -16.62 -4.89
C LYS A 175 14.35 -17.05 -3.70
N SER A 176 13.69 -17.30 -2.56
CA SER A 176 14.38 -17.94 -1.44
C SER A 176 14.75 -19.38 -1.79
N ARG A 177 15.82 -19.92 -1.20
CA ARG A 177 16.22 -21.33 -1.40
C ARG A 177 15.10 -22.31 -1.05
N SER A 178 14.27 -22.00 -0.06
CA SER A 178 13.10 -22.80 0.31
C SER A 178 12.03 -22.81 -0.80
N ARG A 179 11.76 -21.66 -1.42
CA ARG A 179 10.82 -21.56 -2.53
C ARG A 179 11.31 -22.33 -3.76
N ILE A 180 12.60 -22.23 -4.09
CA ILE A 180 13.18 -22.99 -5.21
C ILE A 180 13.02 -24.51 -4.98
N LYS A 181 13.22 -24.99 -3.74
CA LYS A 181 13.05 -26.41 -3.41
C LYS A 181 11.60 -26.89 -3.57
N VAL A 182 10.61 -26.06 -3.24
CA VAL A 182 9.19 -26.40 -3.37
C VAL A 182 8.75 -26.41 -4.84
N GLU A 183 9.29 -25.50 -5.67
CA GLU A 183 8.95 -25.43 -7.10
C GLU A 183 9.63 -26.55 -7.94
N GLN A 184 10.57 -27.32 -7.37
CA GLN A 184 11.24 -28.45 -8.03
C GLN A 184 10.52 -29.80 -7.81
N HIS A 185 9.43 -29.82 -7.06
CA HIS A 185 8.56 -30.98 -6.81
C HIS A 185 7.16 -30.76 -7.41
#